data_8b3e0f0856879850ec00f8165ebc5fee
#
_entry.id   8b3e0f0856879850ec00f8165ebc5fee
#
_cell.length_a   1.000
_cell.length_b   1.000
_cell.length_c   1.000
_cell.angle_alpha   90.00
_cell.angle_beta   90.00
_cell.angle_gamma   90.00
#
_symmetry.space_group_name_H-M   'P 1'
#
loop_
_entity.id
_entity.type
_entity.pdbx_description
1 polymer ?
#
loop_
_entity_poly.entity_id
_entity_poly.type
_entity_poly.pdbx_seq_one_letter_code
_entity_poly.pdbx_strand_id
1 'polypeptide(L)'
;MTRSPSARPLPTTGAITGVGEAIAFFRNADFAQQRFERLGDVFETKLIGQRLVFIRGDAAISDLLGQAEAVEGWWPESVRRLLGSRSLANRNGAAHKARRRVVGQLFSSAALQRYSPQIVEQVNALAQELLNSTHTPIPLAERMRRFAFSVIASTVLGLDDNDRDALFGDFEIWTRALFSVPLAIPGTAFAKALAARERLLIRLKEVLAKADGSRGGLDLMTGGLDEAGLPLTDDDLVEQLLLLLFAGYETTASSLSCLMRELLLQPTVDQWLREETNGLAWPPHDAEAAMAYDSQRAPRLNAVVQEVMRMTPPVGGFFRRTTGTVTLAGVEVPAGSVIQVALAASNRHGAGDLDAFRPSRHLEPGNGGPTLMPFGGGERVCLGKALAELEIRLMVVGLLQQVELELSPDQDVSLQLIPSPTPRDSLRVHATANHE
;
A
#
# COMPACT_ATOMS: atom_id res chain seq x y z
N MET A 1 -45.42 -5.36 -8.05
CA MET A 1 -44.69 -4.26 -7.38
C MET A 1 -44.27 -4.74 -6.01
N THR A 2 -43.12 -5.37 -5.91
CA THR A 2 -42.50 -5.75 -4.61
C THR A 2 -41.95 -4.48 -3.98
N ARG A 3 -42.51 -4.08 -2.82
CA ARG A 3 -41.96 -3.00 -1.99
C ARG A 3 -40.49 -3.34 -1.69
N SER A 4 -39.56 -2.49 -2.14
CA SER A 4 -38.18 -2.54 -1.64
C SER A 4 -38.25 -2.51 -0.12
N PRO A 5 -37.49 -3.37 0.59
CA PRO A 5 -37.43 -3.29 2.05
C PRO A 5 -37.00 -1.88 2.44
N SER A 6 -37.71 -1.26 3.38
CA SER A 6 -37.37 0.08 3.87
C SER A 6 -35.92 0.05 4.39
N ALA A 7 -35.06 0.93 3.87
CA ALA A 7 -33.68 1.04 4.31
C ALA A 7 -33.62 1.30 5.83
N ARG A 8 -32.70 0.64 6.51
CA ARG A 8 -32.52 0.81 7.96
C ARG A 8 -31.83 2.13 8.27
N PRO A 9 -32.13 2.78 9.40
CA PRO A 9 -31.44 3.99 9.82
C PRO A 9 -29.96 3.66 10.14
N LEU A 10 -29.08 4.64 9.92
CA LEU A 10 -27.63 4.52 10.14
C LEU A 10 -27.33 4.39 11.66
N PRO A 11 -26.79 3.24 12.13
CA PRO A 11 -26.39 3.08 13.52
C PRO A 11 -25.24 4.02 13.88
N THR A 12 -25.20 4.52 15.12
CA THR A 12 -24.18 5.46 15.57
C THR A 12 -23.59 5.09 16.92
N THR A 13 -22.31 5.43 17.15
CA THR A 13 -21.69 5.32 18.47
C THR A 13 -22.22 6.33 19.49
N GLY A 14 -22.95 7.36 19.06
CA GLY A 14 -23.44 8.43 19.91
C GLY A 14 -22.36 9.42 20.38
N ALA A 15 -21.16 9.37 19.81
CA ALA A 15 -20.04 10.24 20.19
C ALA A 15 -20.32 11.71 19.86
N ILE A 16 -20.38 12.59 20.87
CA ILE A 16 -20.68 14.03 20.71
C ILE A 16 -19.47 14.78 20.14
N THR A 17 -18.32 14.73 20.82
CA THR A 17 -17.08 15.40 20.38
C THR A 17 -16.18 14.50 19.56
N GLY A 18 -16.25 13.21 19.81
CA GLY A 18 -15.41 12.18 19.18
C GLY A 18 -13.97 12.12 19.70
N VAL A 19 -13.63 12.82 20.77
CA VAL A 19 -12.27 12.78 21.35
C VAL A 19 -11.97 11.39 21.92
N GLY A 20 -12.89 10.81 22.70
CA GLY A 20 -12.72 9.44 23.24
C GLY A 20 -12.63 8.40 22.13
N GLU A 21 -13.46 8.53 21.09
CA GLU A 21 -13.41 7.66 19.90
C GLU A 21 -12.05 7.78 19.15
N ALA A 22 -11.53 9.00 19.03
CA ALA A 22 -10.22 9.21 18.39
C ALA A 22 -9.07 8.60 19.21
N ILE A 23 -9.09 8.76 20.53
CA ILE A 23 -8.10 8.12 21.41
C ILE A 23 -8.17 6.60 21.28
N ALA A 24 -9.38 6.03 21.27
CA ALA A 24 -9.58 4.61 21.07
C ALA A 24 -9.09 4.14 19.70
N PHE A 25 -9.38 4.91 18.63
CA PHE A 25 -8.93 4.62 17.27
C PHE A 25 -7.39 4.51 17.15
N PHE A 26 -6.66 5.42 17.79
CA PHE A 26 -5.19 5.41 17.72
C PHE A 26 -4.51 4.41 18.68
N ARG A 27 -5.19 3.97 19.74
CA ARG A 27 -4.61 3.09 20.76
C ARG A 27 -5.07 1.64 20.72
N ASN A 28 -6.22 1.37 20.12
CA ASN A 28 -6.82 0.04 20.09
C ASN A 28 -6.86 -0.50 18.67
N ALA A 29 -6.09 -1.55 18.42
CA ALA A 29 -6.07 -2.24 17.12
C ALA A 29 -7.45 -2.78 16.72
N ASP A 30 -8.27 -3.20 17.73
CA ASP A 30 -9.59 -3.76 17.53
C ASP A 30 -10.71 -2.71 17.52
N PHE A 31 -10.37 -1.43 17.43
CA PHE A 31 -11.32 -0.32 17.46
C PHE A 31 -12.53 -0.53 16.55
N ALA A 32 -12.27 -0.82 15.28
CA ALA A 32 -13.31 -1.00 14.29
C ALA A 32 -14.09 -2.30 14.54
N GLN A 33 -13.38 -3.39 14.84
CA GLN A 33 -13.97 -4.72 15.09
C GLN A 33 -15.00 -4.68 16.23
N GLN A 34 -14.64 -4.11 17.38
CA GLN A 34 -15.54 -4.01 18.55
C GLN A 34 -16.82 -3.20 18.23
N ARG A 35 -16.72 -2.21 17.36
CA ARG A 35 -17.88 -1.40 16.96
C ARG A 35 -18.75 -2.11 15.95
N PHE A 36 -18.14 -2.83 15.01
CA PHE A 36 -18.87 -3.67 14.06
C PHE A 36 -19.66 -4.79 14.77
N GLU A 37 -19.11 -5.41 15.79
CA GLU A 37 -19.80 -6.43 16.58
C GLU A 37 -21.05 -5.88 17.30
N ARG A 38 -20.98 -4.63 17.74
CA ARG A 38 -22.07 -3.98 18.47
C ARG A 38 -23.11 -3.34 17.57
N LEU A 39 -22.69 -2.73 16.44
CA LEU A 39 -23.53 -1.84 15.63
C LEU A 39 -23.86 -2.42 14.25
N GLY A 40 -23.19 -3.53 13.84
CA GLY A 40 -23.35 -4.12 12.53
C GLY A 40 -22.31 -3.59 11.52
N ASP A 41 -22.39 -4.06 10.28
CA ASP A 41 -21.38 -3.85 9.24
C ASP A 41 -21.34 -2.45 8.63
N VAL A 42 -22.27 -1.59 9.02
CA VAL A 42 -22.33 -0.16 8.63
C VAL A 42 -22.66 0.64 9.88
N PHE A 43 -21.80 1.55 10.32
CA PHE A 43 -22.06 2.42 11.45
C PHE A 43 -21.35 3.77 11.32
N GLU A 44 -21.90 4.80 11.97
CA GLU A 44 -21.30 6.13 12.07
C GLU A 44 -20.62 6.33 13.42
N THR A 45 -19.47 6.98 13.38
CA THR A 45 -18.80 7.53 14.57
C THR A 45 -18.24 8.91 14.28
N LYS A 46 -17.70 9.56 15.31
CA LYS A 46 -17.07 10.87 15.20
C LYS A 46 -15.64 10.80 15.74
N LEU A 47 -14.66 11.20 14.92
CA LEU A 47 -13.27 11.30 15.31
C LEU A 47 -12.81 12.76 15.22
N ILE A 48 -12.53 13.39 16.38
CA ILE A 48 -12.09 14.79 16.49
C ILE A 48 -12.97 15.72 15.61
N GLY A 49 -14.26 15.65 15.79
CA GLY A 49 -15.22 16.48 15.04
C GLY A 49 -15.58 15.97 13.65
N GLN A 50 -14.79 15.14 13.00
CA GLN A 50 -15.08 14.54 11.69
C GLN A 50 -16.04 13.36 11.87
N ARG A 51 -17.18 13.39 11.18
CA ARG A 51 -18.10 12.24 11.08
C ARG A 51 -17.58 11.26 10.03
N LEU A 52 -17.53 9.98 10.40
CA LEU A 52 -17.07 8.89 9.55
C LEU A 52 -18.07 7.74 9.61
N VAL A 53 -18.43 7.20 8.47
CA VAL A 53 -19.21 5.99 8.34
C VAL A 53 -18.24 4.84 8.05
N PHE A 54 -18.11 3.93 9.00
CA PHE A 54 -17.31 2.72 8.82
C PHE A 54 -18.15 1.64 8.16
N ILE A 55 -17.54 0.95 7.19
CA ILE A 55 -18.18 -0.22 6.55
C ILE A 55 -17.20 -1.38 6.48
N ARG A 56 -17.73 -2.62 6.59
CA ARG A 56 -16.99 -3.87 6.35
C ARG A 56 -17.83 -4.90 5.62
N GLY A 57 -17.15 -5.92 5.11
CA GLY A 57 -17.74 -7.09 4.47
C GLY A 57 -18.17 -6.86 3.03
N ASP A 58 -18.30 -7.97 2.31
CA ASP A 58 -18.49 -7.99 0.86
C ASP A 58 -19.76 -7.26 0.41
N ALA A 59 -20.85 -7.39 1.16
CA ALA A 59 -22.12 -6.75 0.82
C ALA A 59 -22.01 -5.22 0.82
N ALA A 60 -21.52 -4.62 1.93
CA ALA A 60 -21.41 -3.16 2.04
C ALA A 60 -20.38 -2.58 1.07
N ILE A 61 -19.26 -3.30 0.83
CA ILE A 61 -18.23 -2.87 -0.11
C ILE A 61 -18.71 -2.96 -1.55
N SER A 62 -19.39 -4.06 -1.92
CA SER A 62 -19.98 -4.23 -3.24
C SER A 62 -21.03 -3.17 -3.55
N ASP A 63 -21.91 -2.86 -2.58
CA ASP A 63 -22.90 -1.80 -2.71
C ASP A 63 -22.26 -0.43 -2.92
N LEU A 64 -21.17 -0.14 -2.18
CA LEU A 64 -20.42 1.11 -2.34
C LEU A 64 -19.79 1.24 -3.73
N LEU A 65 -19.16 0.17 -4.21
CA LEU A 65 -18.50 0.17 -5.52
C LEU A 65 -19.50 0.17 -6.67
N GLY A 66 -20.69 -0.44 -6.48
CA GLY A 66 -21.80 -0.44 -7.44
C GLY A 66 -22.48 0.93 -7.59
N GLN A 67 -22.32 1.85 -6.62
CA GLN A 67 -22.90 3.20 -6.65
C GLN A 67 -21.81 4.27 -6.91
N ALA A 68 -20.88 3.99 -7.81
CA ALA A 68 -19.71 4.84 -8.09
C ALA A 68 -20.06 6.28 -8.47
N GLU A 69 -21.22 6.51 -9.09
CA GLU A 69 -21.72 7.85 -9.49
C GLU A 69 -22.08 8.73 -8.30
N ALA A 70 -22.45 8.12 -7.17
CA ALA A 70 -22.86 8.80 -5.95
C ALA A 70 -21.71 8.94 -4.93
N VAL A 71 -20.46 8.64 -5.33
CA VAL A 71 -19.31 8.71 -4.44
C VAL A 71 -18.08 9.29 -5.13
N GLU A 72 -17.22 9.94 -4.36
CA GLU A 72 -15.94 10.46 -4.84
C GLU A 72 -14.79 10.10 -3.89
N GLY A 73 -13.55 10.25 -4.35
CA GLY A 73 -12.37 10.09 -3.51
C GLY A 73 -12.28 11.18 -2.46
N TRP A 74 -11.87 10.80 -1.24
CA TRP A 74 -11.66 11.73 -0.14
C TRP A 74 -10.41 11.35 0.66
N TRP A 75 -9.71 12.35 1.17
CA TRP A 75 -8.54 12.19 2.03
C TRP A 75 -8.58 13.18 3.20
N PRO A 76 -8.00 12.84 4.35
CA PRO A 76 -7.79 13.79 5.44
C PRO A 76 -7.01 15.03 5.00
N GLU A 77 -7.21 16.14 5.70
CA GLU A 77 -6.63 17.44 5.32
C GLU A 77 -5.09 17.42 5.25
N SER A 78 -4.43 16.73 6.19
CA SER A 78 -2.97 16.56 6.16
C SER A 78 -2.48 15.91 4.87
N VAL A 79 -3.12 14.80 4.49
CA VAL A 79 -2.80 14.07 3.26
C VAL A 79 -3.04 14.94 2.03
N ARG A 80 -4.21 15.62 1.97
CA ARG A 80 -4.55 16.50 0.84
C ARG A 80 -3.52 17.60 0.63
N ARG A 81 -3.10 18.27 1.71
CA ARG A 81 -2.12 19.37 1.66
C ARG A 81 -0.73 18.89 1.29
N LEU A 82 -0.30 17.76 1.83
CA LEU A 82 1.04 17.22 1.58
C LEU A 82 1.17 16.57 0.20
N LEU A 83 0.11 15.94 -0.34
CA LEU A 83 0.14 15.42 -1.72
C LEU A 83 -0.01 16.52 -2.77
N GLY A 84 -0.69 17.61 -2.43
CA GLY A 84 -0.93 18.73 -3.34
C GLY A 84 -2.24 18.64 -4.12
N SER A 85 -2.71 19.79 -4.60
CA SER A 85 -4.02 19.90 -5.24
C SER A 85 -4.09 19.29 -6.64
N ARG A 86 -2.95 19.12 -7.31
CA ARG A 86 -2.84 18.55 -8.66
C ARG A 86 -2.66 17.04 -8.64
N SER A 87 -2.28 16.46 -7.49
CA SER A 87 -2.09 15.02 -7.33
C SER A 87 -3.34 14.23 -7.73
N LEU A 88 -3.15 13.12 -8.43
CA LEU A 88 -4.18 12.15 -8.81
C LEU A 88 -5.05 11.73 -7.60
N ALA A 89 -4.44 11.59 -6.42
CA ALA A 89 -5.14 11.21 -5.20
C ALA A 89 -6.23 12.22 -4.80
N ASN A 90 -6.01 13.52 -5.09
CA ASN A 90 -6.89 14.63 -4.72
C ASN A 90 -7.85 15.04 -5.84
N ARG A 91 -7.78 14.40 -7.00
CA ARG A 91 -8.68 14.68 -8.14
C ARG A 91 -9.86 13.71 -8.16
N ASN A 92 -10.99 14.18 -8.68
CA ASN A 92 -12.21 13.42 -8.90
C ASN A 92 -12.70 13.58 -10.34
N GLY A 93 -13.64 12.74 -10.79
CA GLY A 93 -14.27 12.82 -12.09
C GLY A 93 -13.30 12.80 -13.28
N ALA A 94 -13.51 13.67 -14.27
CA ALA A 94 -12.72 13.73 -15.49
C ALA A 94 -11.23 14.03 -15.23
N ALA A 95 -10.93 14.94 -14.29
CA ALA A 95 -9.57 15.28 -13.90
C ALA A 95 -8.80 14.09 -13.33
N HIS A 96 -9.46 13.25 -12.51
CA HIS A 96 -8.89 11.99 -12.04
C HIS A 96 -8.63 11.02 -13.19
N LYS A 97 -9.62 10.82 -14.06
CA LYS A 97 -9.52 9.88 -15.21
C LYS A 97 -8.39 10.26 -16.16
N ALA A 98 -8.22 11.56 -16.45
CA ALA A 98 -7.15 12.06 -17.32
C ALA A 98 -5.76 11.76 -16.73
N ARG A 99 -5.51 12.15 -15.47
CA ARG A 99 -4.22 11.90 -14.81
C ARG A 99 -3.96 10.42 -14.59
N ARG A 100 -4.99 9.64 -14.26
CA ARG A 100 -4.89 8.18 -14.15
C ARG A 100 -4.43 7.53 -15.44
N ARG A 101 -4.89 8.01 -16.61
CA ARG A 101 -4.48 7.52 -17.92
C ARG A 101 -2.99 7.76 -18.17
N VAL A 102 -2.50 8.96 -17.84
CA VAL A 102 -1.09 9.33 -18.01
C VAL A 102 -0.20 8.51 -17.08
N VAL A 103 -0.50 8.54 -15.78
CA VAL A 103 0.28 7.81 -14.76
C VAL A 103 0.23 6.30 -14.99
N GLY A 104 -0.89 5.78 -15.51
CA GLY A 104 -1.07 4.36 -15.79
C GLY A 104 -0.09 3.78 -16.80
N GLN A 105 0.48 4.61 -17.70
CA GLN A 105 1.49 4.16 -18.67
C GLN A 105 2.75 3.61 -17.97
N LEU A 106 3.09 4.14 -16.81
CA LEU A 106 4.23 3.70 -16.00
C LEU A 106 4.08 2.26 -15.48
N PHE A 107 2.89 1.70 -15.52
CA PHE A 107 2.57 0.35 -14.99
C PHE A 107 2.07 -0.58 -16.09
N SER A 108 2.31 -0.24 -17.35
CA SER A 108 2.05 -1.12 -18.50
C SER A 108 2.97 -2.34 -18.48
N SER A 109 2.57 -3.43 -19.11
CA SER A 109 3.38 -4.64 -19.21
C SER A 109 4.77 -4.35 -19.80
N ALA A 110 4.86 -3.52 -20.83
CA ALA A 110 6.14 -3.10 -21.42
C ALA A 110 7.02 -2.32 -20.42
N ALA A 111 6.42 -1.44 -19.61
CA ALA A 111 7.16 -0.71 -18.58
C ALA A 111 7.70 -1.69 -17.51
N LEU A 112 6.88 -2.64 -17.05
CA LEU A 112 7.32 -3.64 -16.06
C LEU A 112 8.44 -4.52 -16.58
N GLN A 113 8.40 -4.93 -17.84
CA GLN A 113 9.49 -5.66 -18.48
C GLN A 113 10.80 -4.84 -18.50
N ARG A 114 10.71 -3.53 -18.74
CA ARG A 114 11.85 -2.61 -18.69
C ARG A 114 12.42 -2.47 -17.27
N TYR A 115 11.58 -2.55 -16.22
CA TYR A 115 12.00 -2.38 -14.83
C TYR A 115 12.57 -3.65 -14.21
N SER A 116 12.14 -4.83 -14.64
CA SER A 116 12.45 -6.10 -13.98
C SER A 116 13.97 -6.37 -13.83
N PRO A 117 14.86 -6.08 -14.79
CA PRO A 117 16.30 -6.27 -14.60
C PRO A 117 16.87 -5.42 -13.45
N GLN A 118 16.44 -4.16 -13.32
CA GLN A 118 16.87 -3.29 -12.24
C GLN A 118 16.39 -3.77 -10.87
N ILE A 119 15.18 -4.32 -10.81
CA ILE A 119 14.65 -4.90 -9.56
C ILE A 119 15.49 -6.11 -9.16
N VAL A 120 15.82 -7.00 -10.10
CA VAL A 120 16.68 -8.16 -9.86
C VAL A 120 18.08 -7.73 -9.35
N GLU A 121 18.68 -6.71 -9.96
CA GLU A 121 19.95 -6.14 -9.53
C GLU A 121 19.87 -5.64 -8.08
N GLN A 122 18.81 -4.93 -7.72
CA GLN A 122 18.62 -4.42 -6.36
C GLN A 122 18.37 -5.54 -5.34
N VAL A 123 17.67 -6.61 -5.72
CA VAL A 123 17.51 -7.80 -4.86
C VAL A 123 18.87 -8.45 -4.60
N ASN A 124 19.69 -8.64 -5.64
CA ASN A 124 21.03 -9.19 -5.47
C ASN A 124 21.93 -8.28 -4.61
N ALA A 125 21.87 -6.97 -4.80
CA ALA A 125 22.61 -6.01 -3.98
C ALA A 125 22.20 -6.10 -2.50
N LEU A 126 20.90 -6.21 -2.22
CA LEU A 126 20.40 -6.40 -0.86
C LEU A 126 20.87 -7.74 -0.27
N ALA A 127 20.79 -8.83 -1.00
CA ALA A 127 21.28 -10.15 -0.54
C ALA A 127 22.75 -10.06 -0.14
N GLN A 128 23.60 -9.44 -0.98
CA GLN A 128 25.01 -9.23 -0.66
C GLN A 128 25.23 -8.31 0.55
N GLU A 129 24.45 -7.24 0.71
CA GLU A 129 24.52 -6.38 1.90
C GLU A 129 24.21 -7.17 3.18
N LEU A 130 23.17 -8.02 3.14
CA LEU A 130 22.81 -8.88 4.27
C LEU A 130 23.93 -9.87 4.62
N LEU A 131 24.51 -10.54 3.63
CA LEU A 131 25.60 -11.51 3.82
C LEU A 131 26.89 -10.87 4.34
N ASN A 132 27.18 -9.62 3.98
CA ASN A 132 28.36 -8.89 4.45
C ASN A 132 28.22 -8.38 5.89
N SER A 133 27.01 -8.41 6.48
CA SER A 133 26.74 -7.88 7.82
C SER A 133 26.80 -8.99 8.90
N THR A 134 27.91 -9.71 8.99
CA THR A 134 28.03 -10.97 9.76
C THR A 134 28.05 -10.82 11.29
N HIS A 135 28.26 -9.64 11.85
CA HIS A 135 28.54 -9.50 13.30
C HIS A 135 27.47 -8.74 14.08
N THR A 136 26.57 -8.05 13.42
CA THR A 136 25.51 -7.25 14.07
C THR A 136 24.15 -7.61 13.52
N PRO A 137 23.12 -7.68 14.38
CA PRO A 137 21.76 -7.89 13.89
C PRO A 137 21.34 -6.79 12.93
N ILE A 138 20.79 -7.18 11.78
CA ILE A 138 20.38 -6.29 10.70
C ILE A 138 18.92 -5.89 10.91
N PRO A 139 18.57 -4.61 10.90
CA PRO A 139 17.17 -4.15 10.96
C PRO A 139 16.48 -4.37 9.60
N LEU A 140 15.95 -5.57 9.38
CA LEU A 140 15.44 -6.01 8.06
C LEU A 140 14.31 -5.12 7.55
N ALA A 141 13.40 -4.65 8.40
CA ALA A 141 12.31 -3.77 7.99
C ALA A 141 12.82 -2.43 7.42
N GLU A 142 13.94 -1.91 7.95
CA GLU A 142 14.58 -0.70 7.39
C GLU A 142 15.19 -1.00 6.01
N ARG A 143 15.74 -2.21 5.81
CA ARG A 143 16.23 -2.64 4.49
C ARG A 143 15.10 -2.77 3.48
N MET A 144 13.95 -3.32 3.89
CA MET A 144 12.75 -3.37 3.03
C MET A 144 12.27 -1.96 2.64
N ARG A 145 12.35 -0.99 3.56
CA ARG A 145 12.03 0.41 3.26
C ARG A 145 12.98 1.02 2.23
N ARG A 146 14.28 0.84 2.41
CA ARG A 146 15.29 1.32 1.45
C ARG A 146 15.13 0.65 0.08
N PHE A 147 14.91 -0.64 0.06
CA PHE A 147 14.67 -1.39 -1.17
C PHE A 147 13.44 -0.85 -1.92
N ALA A 148 12.27 -0.77 -1.28
CA ALA A 148 11.05 -0.27 -1.91
C ALA A 148 11.21 1.18 -2.44
N PHE A 149 11.89 2.06 -1.69
CA PHE A 149 12.21 3.40 -2.18
C PHE A 149 13.14 3.35 -3.40
N SER A 150 14.19 2.53 -3.34
CA SER A 150 15.15 2.40 -4.42
C SER A 150 14.49 1.89 -5.71
N VAL A 151 13.60 0.89 -5.60
CA VAL A 151 12.88 0.38 -6.77
C VAL A 151 12.05 1.48 -7.42
N ILE A 152 11.15 2.14 -6.70
CA ILE A 152 10.29 3.17 -7.32
C ILE A 152 11.10 4.35 -7.85
N ALA A 153 12.16 4.76 -7.15
CA ALA A 153 13.00 5.87 -7.53
C ALA A 153 13.84 5.57 -8.78
N SER A 154 14.44 4.39 -8.88
CA SER A 154 15.26 4.03 -10.05
C SER A 154 14.42 3.58 -11.26
N THR A 155 13.39 2.77 -11.04
CA THR A 155 12.60 2.20 -12.16
C THR A 155 11.62 3.20 -12.76
N VAL A 156 10.91 3.97 -11.94
CA VAL A 156 9.92 4.94 -12.41
C VAL A 156 10.56 6.29 -12.69
N LEU A 157 11.35 6.83 -11.73
CA LEU A 157 11.94 8.16 -11.87
C LEU A 157 13.30 8.15 -12.59
N GLY A 158 13.94 6.97 -12.73
CA GLY A 158 15.25 6.87 -13.40
C GLY A 158 16.41 7.48 -12.60
N LEU A 159 16.25 7.62 -11.26
CA LEU A 159 17.26 8.19 -10.38
C LEU A 159 18.46 7.26 -10.22
N ASP A 160 19.66 7.81 -10.25
CA ASP A 160 20.87 7.14 -9.81
C ASP A 160 21.00 7.12 -8.27
N ASP A 161 22.03 6.47 -7.76
CA ASP A 161 22.24 6.29 -6.32
C ASP A 161 22.40 7.62 -5.58
N ASN A 162 23.14 8.57 -6.17
CA ASN A 162 23.40 9.88 -5.56
C ASN A 162 22.11 10.70 -5.46
N ASP A 163 21.31 10.74 -6.52
CA ASP A 163 20.04 11.46 -6.55
C ASP A 163 19.01 10.82 -5.59
N ARG A 164 19.00 9.48 -5.47
CA ARG A 164 18.14 8.76 -4.50
C ARG A 164 18.50 9.11 -3.06
N ASP A 165 19.78 9.05 -2.70
CA ASP A 165 20.25 9.38 -1.34
C ASP A 165 19.97 10.85 -0.99
N ALA A 166 20.12 11.75 -1.95
CA ALA A 166 19.84 13.16 -1.76
C ALA A 166 18.34 13.46 -1.53
N LEU A 167 17.44 12.66 -2.10
CA LEU A 167 15.99 12.79 -1.92
C LEU A 167 15.49 12.14 -0.63
N PHE A 168 16.10 11.06 -0.19
CA PHE A 168 15.56 10.17 0.84
C PHE A 168 15.31 10.87 2.17
N GLY A 169 16.22 11.75 2.62
CA GLY A 169 16.07 12.45 3.89
C GLY A 169 14.84 13.38 3.96
N ASP A 170 14.62 14.19 2.93
CA ASP A 170 13.43 15.05 2.83
C ASP A 170 12.15 14.22 2.62
N PHE A 171 12.27 13.14 1.87
CA PHE A 171 11.15 12.21 1.64
C PHE A 171 10.66 11.55 2.93
N GLU A 172 11.57 11.08 3.81
CA GLU A 172 11.17 10.53 5.10
C GLU A 172 10.50 11.57 6.02
N ILE A 173 11.03 12.80 6.08
CA ILE A 173 10.42 13.89 6.87
C ILE A 173 8.99 14.15 6.37
N TRP A 174 8.79 14.20 5.06
CA TRP A 174 7.51 14.45 4.45
C TRP A 174 6.52 13.30 4.68
N THR A 175 6.96 12.04 4.46
CA THR A 175 6.12 10.85 4.57
C THR A 175 5.58 10.64 5.99
N ARG A 176 6.44 10.80 7.00
CA ARG A 176 6.05 10.62 8.42
C ARG A 176 4.94 11.56 8.89
N ALA A 177 4.74 12.68 8.22
CA ALA A 177 3.73 13.67 8.61
C ALA A 177 2.40 13.54 7.84
N LEU A 178 2.28 12.64 6.86
CA LEU A 178 1.06 12.51 6.04
C LEU A 178 -0.20 12.28 6.88
N PHE A 179 -0.09 11.51 7.95
CA PHE A 179 -1.22 11.23 8.87
C PHE A 179 -1.11 12.01 10.19
N SER A 180 -0.31 13.09 10.23
CA SER A 180 -0.20 13.95 11.41
C SER A 180 -1.36 14.97 11.48
N VAL A 181 -1.48 15.64 12.62
CA VAL A 181 -2.39 16.78 12.75
C VAL A 181 -1.90 17.92 11.84
N PRO A 182 -2.75 18.50 10.96
CA PRO A 182 -2.33 19.49 9.95
C PRO A 182 -2.09 20.88 10.54
N LEU A 183 -1.24 20.96 11.56
CA LEU A 183 -0.89 22.17 12.29
C LEU A 183 0.40 22.77 11.73
N ALA A 184 0.30 23.81 10.89
CA ALA A 184 1.42 24.45 10.23
C ALA A 184 2.08 25.55 11.10
N ILE A 185 2.41 25.23 12.37
CA ILE A 185 3.15 26.11 13.27
C ILE A 185 4.63 25.72 13.21
N PRO A 186 5.58 26.68 13.17
CA PRO A 186 7.01 26.41 13.20
C PRO A 186 7.39 25.40 14.29
N GLY A 187 8.21 24.41 13.92
CA GLY A 187 8.65 23.33 14.82
C GLY A 187 7.77 22.07 14.81
N THR A 188 6.53 22.14 14.34
CA THR A 188 5.66 20.94 14.21
C THR A 188 6.12 20.00 13.11
N ALA A 189 5.76 18.71 13.22
CA ALA A 189 6.04 17.71 12.19
C ALA A 189 5.42 18.11 10.84
N PHE A 190 4.20 18.63 10.85
CA PHE A 190 3.50 19.05 9.65
C PHE A 190 4.16 20.26 8.96
N ALA A 191 4.63 21.27 9.72
CA ALA A 191 5.36 22.41 9.15
C ALA A 191 6.70 21.98 8.55
N LYS A 192 7.43 21.06 9.20
CA LYS A 192 8.67 20.47 8.64
C LYS A 192 8.40 19.71 7.35
N ALA A 193 7.32 18.96 7.30
CA ALA A 193 6.93 18.21 6.09
C ALA A 193 6.52 19.12 4.93
N LEU A 194 5.86 20.25 5.18
CA LEU A 194 5.58 21.23 4.13
C LEU A 194 6.88 21.80 3.54
N ALA A 195 7.85 22.13 4.38
CA ALA A 195 9.16 22.60 3.91
C ALA A 195 9.93 21.51 3.14
N ALA A 196 9.88 20.26 3.60
CA ALA A 196 10.47 19.13 2.88
C ALA A 196 9.79 18.91 1.53
N ARG A 197 8.45 19.03 1.47
CA ARG A 197 7.68 18.96 0.23
C ARG A 197 8.18 19.96 -0.84
N GLU A 198 8.38 21.21 -0.45
CA GLU A 198 8.87 22.23 -1.40
C GLU A 198 10.25 21.84 -1.96
N ARG A 199 11.17 21.37 -1.12
CA ARG A 199 12.48 20.89 -1.59
C ARG A 199 12.38 19.68 -2.51
N LEU A 200 11.49 18.71 -2.16
CA LEU A 200 11.22 17.54 -3.01
C LEU A 200 10.68 17.95 -4.38
N LEU A 201 9.71 18.88 -4.44
CA LEU A 201 9.15 19.34 -5.71
C LEU A 201 10.20 20.03 -6.59
N ILE A 202 11.10 20.83 -6.01
CA ILE A 202 12.21 21.46 -6.75
C ILE A 202 13.11 20.39 -7.38
N ARG A 203 13.54 19.40 -6.58
CA ARG A 203 14.38 18.29 -7.07
C ARG A 203 13.67 17.43 -8.12
N LEU A 204 12.39 17.12 -7.93
CA LEU A 204 11.60 16.36 -8.91
C LEU A 204 11.43 17.11 -10.23
N LYS A 205 11.37 18.45 -10.22
CA LYS A 205 11.42 19.25 -11.45
C LYS A 205 12.76 19.13 -12.18
N GLU A 206 13.87 19.13 -11.43
CA GLU A 206 15.20 18.94 -12.02
C GLU A 206 15.33 17.54 -12.65
N VAL A 207 14.80 16.50 -11.98
CA VAL A 207 14.75 15.14 -12.51
C VAL A 207 13.91 15.06 -13.77
N LEU A 208 12.71 15.65 -13.74
CA LEU A 208 11.82 15.68 -14.91
C LEU A 208 12.47 16.39 -16.12
N ALA A 209 13.18 17.50 -15.88
CA ALA A 209 13.86 18.26 -16.93
C ALA A 209 15.04 17.50 -17.57
N LYS A 210 15.63 16.54 -16.85
CA LYS A 210 16.73 15.70 -17.35
C LYS A 210 16.24 14.38 -17.98
N ALA A 211 14.95 14.07 -17.90
CA ALA A 211 14.40 12.81 -18.40
C ALA A 211 14.49 12.75 -19.93
N ASP A 212 15.30 11.83 -20.44
CA ASP A 212 15.56 11.61 -21.87
C ASP A 212 15.08 10.24 -22.37
N GLY A 213 14.38 9.47 -21.50
CA GLY A 213 13.91 8.14 -21.81
C GLY A 213 14.96 7.03 -21.73
N SER A 214 16.23 7.37 -21.47
CA SER A 214 17.31 6.38 -21.33
C SER A 214 17.22 5.58 -20.01
N ARG A 215 16.62 6.17 -18.99
CA ARG A 215 16.43 5.59 -17.66
C ARG A 215 15.02 5.80 -17.15
N GLY A 216 14.54 4.85 -16.33
CA GLY A 216 13.22 4.92 -15.70
C GLY A 216 12.06 4.89 -16.69
N GLY A 217 10.94 5.47 -16.31
CA GLY A 217 9.69 5.48 -17.07
C GLY A 217 9.12 6.88 -17.34
N LEU A 218 9.84 7.96 -16.98
CA LEU A 218 9.29 9.33 -17.08
C LEU A 218 8.90 9.74 -18.50
N ASP A 219 9.60 9.23 -19.51
CA ASP A 219 9.27 9.39 -20.91
C ASP A 219 7.84 8.95 -21.24
N LEU A 220 7.32 7.93 -20.55
CA LEU A 220 5.95 7.44 -20.74
C LEU A 220 4.86 8.45 -20.30
N MET A 221 5.21 9.43 -19.47
CA MET A 221 4.31 10.50 -19.06
C MET A 221 4.37 11.74 -19.98
N THR A 222 5.38 11.81 -20.82
CA THR A 222 5.61 12.95 -21.74
C THR A 222 4.46 13.05 -22.73
N GLY A 223 3.95 14.27 -22.92
CA GLY A 223 2.81 14.52 -23.82
C GLY A 223 1.45 14.08 -23.27
N GLY A 224 1.38 13.68 -22.01
CA GLY A 224 0.12 13.37 -21.33
C GLY A 224 -0.82 14.57 -21.32
N LEU A 225 -2.13 14.31 -21.51
CA LEU A 225 -3.15 15.36 -21.61
C LEU A 225 -4.05 15.37 -20.37
N ASP A 226 -4.47 16.56 -19.99
CA ASP A 226 -5.47 16.77 -18.95
C ASP A 226 -6.91 16.51 -19.45
N GLU A 227 -7.92 16.82 -18.64
CA GLU A 227 -9.34 16.67 -18.95
C GLU A 227 -9.86 17.61 -20.03
N ALA A 228 -9.14 18.69 -20.32
CA ALA A 228 -9.45 19.65 -21.40
C ALA A 228 -8.70 19.33 -22.70
N GLY A 229 -7.86 18.28 -22.70
CA GLY A 229 -7.02 17.93 -23.86
C GLY A 229 -5.76 18.78 -23.99
N LEU A 230 -5.38 19.50 -22.94
CA LEU A 230 -4.16 20.28 -22.87
C LEU A 230 -3.02 19.46 -22.26
N PRO A 231 -1.75 19.70 -22.67
CA PRO A 231 -0.60 19.05 -22.05
C PRO A 231 -0.56 19.30 -20.53
N LEU A 232 -0.25 18.24 -19.75
CA LEU A 232 0.01 18.39 -18.33
C LEU A 232 1.24 19.27 -18.10
N THR A 233 1.13 20.20 -17.15
CA THR A 233 2.26 21.06 -16.78
C THR A 233 3.29 20.30 -15.95
N ASP A 234 4.53 20.80 -15.85
CA ASP A 234 5.56 20.25 -14.98
C ASP A 234 5.07 20.18 -13.52
N ASP A 235 4.30 21.18 -13.06
CA ASP A 235 3.70 21.17 -11.72
C ASP A 235 2.67 20.04 -11.53
N ASP A 236 1.92 19.69 -12.58
CA ASP A 236 1.05 18.51 -12.55
C ASP A 236 1.88 17.23 -12.46
N LEU A 237 2.91 17.12 -13.29
CA LEU A 237 3.76 15.93 -13.37
C LEU A 237 4.52 15.69 -12.07
N VAL A 238 5.17 16.71 -11.48
CA VAL A 238 5.95 16.51 -10.23
C VAL A 238 5.09 16.16 -9.04
N GLU A 239 3.83 16.62 -8.95
CA GLU A 239 2.92 16.16 -7.89
C GLU A 239 2.48 14.70 -8.09
N GLN A 240 2.41 14.20 -9.34
CA GLN A 240 2.23 12.76 -9.58
C GLN A 240 3.47 11.97 -9.16
N LEU A 241 4.70 12.45 -9.49
CA LEU A 241 5.93 11.78 -9.08
C LEU A 241 6.07 11.68 -7.57
N LEU A 242 5.73 12.75 -6.84
CA LEU A 242 5.72 12.74 -5.38
C LEU A 242 4.70 11.74 -4.81
N LEU A 243 3.51 11.65 -5.42
CA LEU A 243 2.51 10.64 -5.07
C LEU A 243 3.03 9.23 -5.31
N LEU A 244 3.69 8.98 -6.44
CA LEU A 244 4.19 7.66 -6.81
C LEU A 244 5.30 7.18 -5.86
N LEU A 245 6.23 8.06 -5.51
CA LEU A 245 7.26 7.77 -4.50
C LEU A 245 6.62 7.28 -3.19
N PHE A 246 5.63 8.02 -2.68
CA PHE A 246 4.93 7.64 -1.45
C PHE A 246 4.19 6.32 -1.59
N ALA A 247 3.41 6.18 -2.66
CA ALA A 247 2.54 5.02 -2.85
C ALA A 247 3.33 3.71 -3.01
N GLY A 248 4.46 3.74 -3.73
CA GLY A 248 5.32 2.57 -3.91
C GLY A 248 6.19 2.25 -2.71
N TYR A 249 6.64 3.26 -1.96
CA TYR A 249 7.53 3.08 -0.83
C TYR A 249 6.86 2.40 0.37
N GLU A 250 5.88 3.07 0.98
CA GLU A 250 5.34 2.67 2.28
C GLU A 250 4.58 1.34 2.22
N THR A 251 3.82 1.14 1.14
CA THR A 251 2.97 -0.06 1.00
C THR A 251 3.78 -1.32 0.69
N THR A 252 4.75 -1.23 -0.20
CA THR A 252 5.62 -2.38 -0.53
C THR A 252 6.55 -2.71 0.62
N ALA A 253 7.15 -1.72 1.27
CA ALA A 253 7.98 -1.92 2.46
C ALA A 253 7.23 -2.62 3.60
N SER A 254 5.98 -2.21 3.85
CA SER A 254 5.10 -2.84 4.82
C SER A 254 4.80 -4.30 4.45
N SER A 255 4.40 -4.55 3.19
CA SER A 255 4.10 -5.90 2.71
C SER A 255 5.30 -6.84 2.85
N LEU A 256 6.49 -6.39 2.41
CA LEU A 256 7.73 -7.16 2.51
C LEU A 256 8.13 -7.43 3.97
N SER A 257 8.07 -6.40 4.82
CA SER A 257 8.41 -6.54 6.24
C SER A 257 7.48 -7.51 6.98
N CYS A 258 6.17 -7.45 6.70
CA CYS A 258 5.19 -8.37 7.27
C CYS A 258 5.35 -9.78 6.70
N LEU A 259 5.65 -9.93 5.40
CA LEU A 259 5.88 -11.22 4.78
C LEU A 259 7.11 -11.91 5.40
N MET A 260 8.24 -11.23 5.48
CA MET A 260 9.45 -11.77 6.09
C MET A 260 9.25 -12.10 7.58
N ARG A 261 8.48 -11.27 8.30
CA ARG A 261 8.10 -11.57 9.68
C ARG A 261 7.33 -12.88 9.79
N GLU A 262 6.34 -13.11 8.94
CA GLU A 262 5.54 -14.34 8.99
C GLU A 262 6.39 -15.57 8.65
N LEU A 263 7.28 -15.51 7.67
CA LEU A 263 8.19 -16.61 7.35
C LEU A 263 9.12 -16.92 8.52
N LEU A 264 9.71 -15.90 9.14
CA LEU A 264 10.61 -16.07 10.29
C LEU A 264 9.92 -16.60 11.54
N LEU A 265 8.61 -16.33 11.73
CA LEU A 265 7.82 -16.82 12.83
C LEU A 265 7.21 -18.21 12.59
N GLN A 266 7.16 -18.65 11.33
CA GLN A 266 6.50 -19.89 10.92
C GLN A 266 7.42 -20.75 10.01
N PRO A 267 8.41 -21.43 10.59
CA PRO A 267 9.40 -22.21 9.83
C PRO A 267 8.78 -23.26 8.88
N THR A 268 7.61 -23.80 9.23
CA THR A 268 6.92 -24.76 8.35
C THR A 268 6.39 -24.10 7.07
N VAL A 269 5.96 -22.84 7.15
CA VAL A 269 5.53 -22.07 5.96
C VAL A 269 6.75 -21.63 5.14
N ASP A 270 7.83 -21.21 5.79
CA ASP A 270 9.09 -20.87 5.14
C ASP A 270 9.62 -22.06 4.33
N GLN A 271 9.74 -23.24 4.97
CA GLN A 271 10.18 -24.46 4.29
C GLN A 271 9.25 -24.83 3.12
N TRP A 272 7.93 -24.78 3.34
CA TRP A 272 6.94 -25.06 2.30
C TRP A 272 7.09 -24.12 1.10
N LEU A 273 7.42 -22.84 1.33
CA LEU A 273 7.67 -21.86 0.27
C LEU A 273 9.02 -22.11 -0.43
N ARG A 274 10.08 -22.41 0.32
CA ARG A 274 11.41 -22.72 -0.24
C ARG A 274 11.39 -23.93 -1.19
N GLU A 275 10.62 -24.97 -0.89
CA GLU A 275 10.41 -26.11 -1.80
C GLU A 275 9.91 -25.70 -3.20
N GLU A 276 9.12 -24.62 -3.30
CA GLU A 276 8.69 -24.10 -4.60
C GLU A 276 9.73 -23.15 -5.19
N THR A 277 10.24 -22.20 -4.40
CA THR A 277 11.15 -21.17 -4.90
C THR A 277 12.48 -21.74 -5.36
N ASN A 278 13.00 -22.81 -4.74
CA ASN A 278 14.21 -23.51 -5.19
C ASN A 278 14.05 -24.14 -6.60
N GLY A 279 12.82 -24.40 -7.03
CA GLY A 279 12.53 -24.84 -8.40
C GLY A 279 12.48 -23.73 -9.45
N LEU A 280 12.52 -22.46 -9.03
CA LEU A 280 12.50 -21.30 -9.93
C LEU A 280 13.93 -20.87 -10.30
N ALA A 281 14.11 -20.34 -11.50
CA ALA A 281 15.41 -19.81 -11.92
C ALA A 281 15.72 -18.49 -11.21
N TRP A 282 16.91 -18.35 -10.60
CA TRP A 282 17.38 -17.08 -10.07
C TRP A 282 18.85 -16.82 -10.46
N PRO A 283 19.22 -15.65 -10.97
CA PRO A 283 18.28 -14.62 -11.46
C PRO A 283 17.44 -15.13 -12.64
N PRO A 284 16.24 -14.58 -12.88
CA PRO A 284 15.49 -14.92 -14.08
C PRO A 284 16.31 -14.56 -15.32
N HIS A 285 16.27 -15.42 -16.35
CA HIS A 285 17.13 -15.29 -17.52
C HIS A 285 16.76 -14.10 -18.42
N ASP A 286 15.54 -13.60 -18.31
CA ASP A 286 15.06 -12.41 -19.02
C ASP A 286 13.87 -11.76 -18.29
N ALA A 287 13.37 -10.66 -18.84
CA ALA A 287 12.24 -9.92 -18.28
C ALA A 287 10.92 -10.72 -18.33
N GLU A 288 10.73 -11.59 -19.31
CA GLU A 288 9.54 -12.44 -19.42
C GLU A 288 9.54 -13.51 -18.32
N ALA A 289 10.69 -14.13 -18.06
CA ALA A 289 10.87 -15.06 -16.95
C ALA A 289 10.63 -14.40 -15.59
N ALA A 290 11.09 -13.15 -15.41
CA ALA A 290 10.82 -12.36 -14.20
C ALA A 290 9.31 -12.12 -13.98
N MET A 291 8.59 -11.85 -15.04
CA MET A 291 7.13 -11.66 -14.99
C MET A 291 6.36 -12.96 -14.75
N ALA A 292 6.99 -14.10 -15.00
CA ALA A 292 6.35 -15.40 -14.97
C ALA A 292 6.26 -16.03 -13.56
N TYR A 293 6.72 -15.38 -12.50
CA TYR A 293 6.48 -15.83 -11.12
C TYR A 293 5.04 -15.52 -10.67
N ASP A 294 4.09 -15.81 -11.55
CA ASP A 294 2.67 -15.61 -11.35
C ASP A 294 2.01 -16.77 -10.58
N SER A 295 0.69 -16.70 -10.42
CA SER A 295 -0.07 -17.72 -9.69
C SER A 295 -0.08 -19.11 -10.36
N GLN A 296 0.34 -19.23 -11.61
CA GLN A 296 0.42 -20.52 -12.31
C GLN A 296 1.76 -21.21 -12.05
N ARG A 297 2.84 -20.45 -12.09
CA ARG A 297 4.22 -20.99 -11.93
C ARG A 297 4.71 -20.96 -10.48
N ALA A 298 4.20 -20.05 -9.65
CA ALA A 298 4.56 -19.92 -8.24
C ALA A 298 3.29 -19.82 -7.35
N PRO A 299 2.43 -20.84 -7.33
CA PRO A 299 1.16 -20.80 -6.59
C PRO A 299 1.35 -20.63 -5.08
N ARG A 300 2.37 -21.27 -4.47
CA ARG A 300 2.65 -21.13 -3.03
C ARG A 300 3.11 -19.72 -2.68
N LEU A 301 4.00 -19.13 -3.47
CA LEU A 301 4.46 -17.76 -3.33
C LEU A 301 3.27 -16.78 -3.39
N ASN A 302 2.41 -16.93 -4.39
CA ASN A 302 1.23 -16.08 -4.52
C ASN A 302 0.24 -16.29 -3.36
N ALA A 303 0.08 -17.50 -2.86
CA ALA A 303 -0.74 -17.78 -1.69
C ALA A 303 -0.19 -17.11 -0.42
N VAL A 304 1.13 -17.13 -0.20
CA VAL A 304 1.78 -16.43 0.92
C VAL A 304 1.57 -14.91 0.80
N VAL A 305 1.79 -14.33 -0.37
CA VAL A 305 1.58 -12.90 -0.61
C VAL A 305 0.12 -12.51 -0.34
N GLN A 306 -0.84 -13.30 -0.81
CA GLN A 306 -2.26 -13.03 -0.56
C GLN A 306 -2.62 -13.12 0.93
N GLU A 307 -2.06 -14.10 1.65
CA GLU A 307 -2.34 -14.27 3.08
C GLU A 307 -1.75 -13.14 3.92
N VAL A 308 -0.54 -12.68 3.59
CA VAL A 308 0.04 -11.48 4.22
C VAL A 308 -0.84 -10.27 3.97
N MET A 309 -1.25 -10.03 2.74
CA MET A 309 -2.13 -8.89 2.40
C MET A 309 -3.53 -9.02 3.02
N ARG A 310 -4.00 -10.22 3.29
CA ARG A 310 -5.23 -10.46 4.03
C ARG A 310 -5.09 -10.08 5.49
N MET A 311 -4.05 -10.57 6.16
CA MET A 311 -3.87 -10.39 7.60
C MET A 311 -3.34 -9.00 7.97
N THR A 312 -2.41 -8.49 7.17
CA THR A 312 -1.71 -7.23 7.39
C THR A 312 -1.73 -6.36 6.13
N PRO A 313 -2.94 -5.96 5.66
CA PRO A 313 -3.00 -5.10 4.48
C PRO A 313 -2.22 -3.81 4.74
N PRO A 314 -1.28 -3.41 3.87
CA PRO A 314 -0.45 -2.21 4.07
C PRO A 314 -1.30 -0.94 4.15
N VAL A 315 -2.46 -0.95 3.51
CA VAL A 315 -3.50 0.06 3.65
C VAL A 315 -4.71 -0.60 4.29
N GLY A 316 -4.92 -0.37 5.59
CA GLY A 316 -5.98 -1.01 6.38
C GLY A 316 -7.40 -0.60 5.98
N GLY A 317 -7.54 0.37 5.06
CA GLY A 317 -8.81 0.82 4.52
C GLY A 317 -8.67 2.04 3.60
N PHE A 318 -9.74 2.42 2.94
CA PHE A 318 -9.75 3.60 2.06
C PHE A 318 -11.00 4.45 2.27
N PHE A 319 -10.91 5.70 1.85
CA PHE A 319 -11.99 6.67 2.05
C PHE A 319 -12.76 6.95 0.76
N ARG A 320 -14.06 7.21 0.92
CA ARG A 320 -14.94 7.81 -0.10
C ARG A 320 -15.80 8.88 0.56
N ARG A 321 -16.26 9.84 -0.22
CA ARG A 321 -17.31 10.78 0.21
C ARG A 321 -18.53 10.61 -0.67
N THR A 322 -19.70 10.53 -0.06
CA THR A 322 -20.96 10.45 -0.81
C THR A 322 -21.32 11.81 -1.38
N THR A 323 -21.69 11.86 -2.66
CA THR A 323 -22.26 13.03 -3.35
C THR A 323 -23.77 12.97 -3.42
N GLY A 324 -24.34 11.78 -3.29
CA GLY A 324 -25.77 11.48 -3.15
C GLY A 324 -26.00 10.53 -1.99
N THR A 325 -27.27 10.26 -1.65
CA THR A 325 -27.64 9.20 -0.70
C THR A 325 -27.32 7.84 -1.31
N VAL A 326 -26.67 6.95 -0.55
CA VAL A 326 -26.34 5.58 -0.94
C VAL A 326 -26.92 4.57 0.05
N THR A 327 -27.18 3.36 -0.41
CA THR A 327 -27.62 2.25 0.46
C THR A 327 -26.48 1.21 0.52
N LEU A 328 -26.00 0.90 1.73
CA LEU A 328 -24.89 -0.02 1.98
C LEU A 328 -25.34 -1.13 2.93
N ALA A 329 -25.32 -2.39 2.49
CA ALA A 329 -25.84 -3.54 3.23
C ALA A 329 -27.26 -3.29 3.85
N GLY A 330 -28.11 -2.60 3.10
CA GLY A 330 -29.45 -2.24 3.53
C GLY A 330 -29.55 -1.08 4.52
N VAL A 331 -28.46 -0.33 4.75
CA VAL A 331 -28.42 0.89 5.58
C VAL A 331 -28.31 2.12 4.70
N GLU A 332 -29.18 3.11 4.94
CA GLU A 332 -29.14 4.39 4.22
C GLU A 332 -28.05 5.30 4.78
N VAL A 333 -27.17 5.78 3.90
CA VAL A 333 -26.07 6.71 4.22
C VAL A 333 -26.29 8.00 3.44
N PRO A 334 -26.48 9.17 4.12
CA PRO A 334 -26.82 10.41 3.47
C PRO A 334 -25.66 11.01 2.65
N ALA A 335 -26.00 11.89 1.72
CA ALA A 335 -25.03 12.70 0.98
C ALA A 335 -24.10 13.50 1.92
N GLY A 336 -22.85 13.70 1.52
CA GLY A 336 -21.82 14.41 2.30
C GLY A 336 -21.12 13.56 3.37
N SER A 337 -21.53 12.29 3.56
CA SER A 337 -20.89 11.37 4.50
C SER A 337 -19.51 10.95 4.01
N VAL A 338 -18.54 10.92 4.93
CA VAL A 338 -17.23 10.32 4.66
C VAL A 338 -17.28 8.85 5.08
N ILE A 339 -17.10 7.96 4.11
CA ILE A 339 -17.10 6.52 4.32
C ILE A 339 -15.66 6.04 4.46
N GLN A 340 -15.38 5.26 5.49
CA GLN A 340 -14.16 4.49 5.62
C GLN A 340 -14.45 3.01 5.41
N VAL A 341 -13.91 2.44 4.34
CA VAL A 341 -13.91 1.00 4.10
C VAL A 341 -12.85 0.37 4.98
N ALA A 342 -13.24 -0.46 5.94
CA ALA A 342 -12.32 -1.12 6.87
C ALA A 342 -11.85 -2.46 6.28
N LEU A 343 -10.85 -2.45 5.40
CA LEU A 343 -10.35 -3.66 4.73
C LEU A 343 -9.78 -4.67 5.72
N ALA A 344 -8.98 -4.24 6.69
CA ALA A 344 -8.41 -5.13 7.69
C ALA A 344 -9.49 -5.89 8.49
N ALA A 345 -10.59 -5.21 8.84
CA ALA A 345 -11.73 -5.83 9.49
C ALA A 345 -12.55 -6.72 8.54
N SER A 346 -12.68 -6.33 7.27
CA SER A 346 -13.38 -7.12 6.24
C SER A 346 -12.65 -8.43 5.95
N ASN A 347 -11.33 -8.40 5.88
CA ASN A 347 -10.49 -9.56 5.61
C ASN A 347 -10.51 -10.62 6.73
N ARG A 348 -11.04 -10.26 7.90
CA ARG A 348 -11.26 -11.15 9.06
C ARG A 348 -12.73 -11.39 9.37
N HIS A 349 -13.61 -10.94 8.47
CA HIS A 349 -15.06 -11.10 8.64
C HIS A 349 -15.55 -12.29 7.82
N GLY A 350 -16.18 -13.27 8.48
CA GLY A 350 -16.71 -14.47 7.84
C GLY A 350 -16.50 -15.73 8.67
N ALA A 351 -16.76 -16.87 8.08
CA ALA A 351 -16.59 -18.17 8.72
C ALA A 351 -15.15 -18.70 8.56
N GLY A 352 -14.73 -19.53 9.49
CA GLY A 352 -13.44 -20.21 9.49
C GLY A 352 -12.41 -19.56 10.41
N ASP A 353 -11.21 -20.14 10.44
CA ASP A 353 -10.07 -19.63 11.20
C ASP A 353 -9.38 -18.50 10.42
N LEU A 354 -9.93 -17.29 10.51
CA LEU A 354 -9.42 -16.12 9.82
C LEU A 354 -8.31 -15.37 10.60
N ASP A 355 -8.06 -15.76 11.85
CA ASP A 355 -6.97 -15.19 12.66
C ASP A 355 -5.65 -15.93 12.47
N ALA A 356 -5.66 -17.17 11.98
CA ALA A 356 -4.45 -17.91 11.66
C ALA A 356 -3.87 -17.53 10.30
N PHE A 357 -2.54 -17.42 10.25
CA PHE A 357 -1.79 -17.30 9.00
C PHE A 357 -1.73 -18.66 8.30
N ARG A 358 -2.55 -18.86 7.30
CA ARG A 358 -2.68 -20.13 6.55
C ARG A 358 -2.69 -19.88 5.05
N PRO A 359 -1.54 -19.75 4.41
CA PRO A 359 -1.47 -19.47 2.96
C PRO A 359 -2.17 -20.51 2.10
N SER A 360 -2.16 -21.78 2.51
CA SER A 360 -2.81 -22.89 1.78
C SER A 360 -4.31 -22.66 1.52
N ARG A 361 -4.97 -21.80 2.31
CA ARG A 361 -6.38 -21.45 2.07
C ARG A 361 -6.64 -20.85 0.68
N HIS A 362 -5.65 -20.17 0.13
CA HIS A 362 -5.76 -19.55 -1.20
C HIS A 362 -5.58 -20.53 -2.36
N LEU A 363 -5.17 -21.78 -2.06
CA LEU A 363 -5.04 -22.88 -3.02
C LEU A 363 -6.24 -23.84 -2.97
N GLU A 364 -7.10 -23.71 -1.96
CA GLU A 364 -8.27 -24.58 -1.76
C GLU A 364 -9.49 -24.05 -2.53
N PRO A 365 -10.08 -24.81 -3.46
CA PRO A 365 -11.27 -24.38 -4.20
C PRO A 365 -12.47 -24.17 -3.25
N GLY A 366 -13.20 -23.07 -3.43
CA GLY A 366 -14.49 -22.86 -2.76
C GLY A 366 -14.41 -22.52 -1.29
N ASN A 367 -13.32 -22.01 -0.79
CA ASN A 367 -13.02 -21.81 0.63
C ASN A 367 -13.87 -20.74 1.34
N GLY A 368 -14.85 -20.11 0.69
CA GLY A 368 -15.86 -19.23 1.32
C GLY A 368 -15.32 -18.06 2.15
N GLY A 369 -14.03 -17.76 2.01
CA GLY A 369 -13.39 -16.64 2.71
C GLY A 369 -13.86 -15.28 2.16
N PRO A 370 -13.54 -14.17 2.86
CA PRO A 370 -13.89 -12.83 2.42
C PRO A 370 -13.24 -12.51 1.06
N THR A 371 -13.92 -11.71 0.24
CA THR A 371 -13.36 -11.20 -1.00
C THR A 371 -12.20 -10.27 -0.71
N LEU A 372 -10.99 -10.66 -1.07
CA LEU A 372 -9.80 -9.85 -0.81
C LEU A 372 -9.68 -8.70 -1.81
N MET A 373 -9.51 -7.50 -1.30
CA MET A 373 -9.30 -6.28 -2.07
C MET A 373 -8.03 -5.55 -1.62
N PRO A 374 -6.86 -6.20 -1.58
CA PRO A 374 -5.65 -5.58 -1.05
C PRO A 374 -5.22 -4.34 -1.83
N PHE A 375 -5.64 -4.23 -3.07
CA PHE A 375 -5.37 -3.09 -3.96
C PHE A 375 -6.60 -2.17 -4.14
N GLY A 376 -7.62 -2.30 -3.29
CA GLY A 376 -8.86 -1.55 -3.42
C GLY A 376 -9.72 -1.98 -4.61
N GLY A 377 -10.68 -1.13 -5.00
CA GLY A 377 -11.62 -1.47 -6.08
C GLY A 377 -12.20 -0.26 -6.80
N GLY A 378 -12.93 -0.54 -7.89
CA GLY A 378 -13.59 0.45 -8.72
C GLY A 378 -12.62 1.37 -9.47
N GLU A 379 -13.05 2.60 -9.76
CA GLU A 379 -12.27 3.58 -10.53
C GLU A 379 -10.92 3.96 -9.88
N ARG A 380 -10.73 3.65 -8.60
CA ARG A 380 -9.54 3.98 -7.82
C ARG A 380 -8.72 2.76 -7.40
N VAL A 381 -8.90 1.63 -8.08
CA VAL A 381 -8.02 0.46 -7.90
C VAL A 381 -6.55 0.87 -8.06
N CYS A 382 -5.66 0.28 -7.29
CA CYS A 382 -4.23 0.62 -7.31
C CYS A 382 -3.64 0.53 -8.73
N LEU A 383 -3.01 1.60 -9.20
CA LEU A 383 -2.31 1.62 -10.49
C LEU A 383 -1.03 0.80 -10.46
N GLY A 384 -0.32 0.83 -9.31
CA GLY A 384 0.95 0.13 -9.12
C GLY A 384 0.81 -1.35 -8.76
N LYS A 385 -0.40 -1.94 -8.82
CA LYS A 385 -0.62 -3.34 -8.43
C LYS A 385 0.39 -4.30 -9.06
N ALA A 386 0.52 -4.24 -10.38
CA ALA A 386 1.38 -5.17 -11.11
C ALA A 386 2.88 -4.98 -10.78
N LEU A 387 3.33 -3.72 -10.55
CA LEU A 387 4.70 -3.45 -10.09
C LEU A 387 4.91 -3.98 -8.67
N ALA A 388 4.00 -3.72 -7.74
CA ALA A 388 4.11 -4.19 -6.37
C ALA A 388 4.15 -5.74 -6.29
N GLU A 389 3.31 -6.42 -7.06
CA GLU A 389 3.30 -7.88 -7.14
C GLU A 389 4.61 -8.43 -7.73
N LEU A 390 5.13 -7.80 -8.79
CA LEU A 390 6.42 -8.15 -9.39
C LEU A 390 7.57 -7.98 -8.40
N GLU A 391 7.64 -6.81 -7.77
CA GLU A 391 8.68 -6.44 -6.80
C GLU A 391 8.70 -7.40 -5.60
N ILE A 392 7.53 -7.70 -5.03
CA ILE A 392 7.42 -8.62 -3.89
C ILE A 392 7.87 -10.03 -4.30
N ARG A 393 7.43 -10.52 -5.44
CA ARG A 393 7.77 -11.87 -5.92
C ARG A 393 9.28 -12.01 -6.18
N LEU A 394 9.88 -11.08 -6.90
CA LEU A 394 11.31 -11.08 -7.17
C LEU A 394 12.12 -10.99 -5.88
N MET A 395 11.72 -10.11 -4.95
CA MET A 395 12.38 -9.98 -3.66
C MET A 395 12.36 -11.29 -2.88
N VAL A 396 11.19 -11.93 -2.75
CA VAL A 396 11.04 -13.16 -1.97
C VAL A 396 11.84 -14.30 -2.59
N VAL A 397 11.71 -14.53 -3.91
CA VAL A 397 12.45 -15.59 -4.59
C VAL A 397 13.96 -15.37 -4.45
N GLY A 398 14.43 -14.16 -4.75
CA GLY A 398 15.86 -13.86 -4.71
C GLY A 398 16.46 -13.92 -3.31
N LEU A 399 15.75 -13.50 -2.27
CA LEU A 399 16.24 -13.63 -0.90
C LEU A 399 16.25 -15.08 -0.44
N LEU A 400 15.15 -15.81 -0.61
CA LEU A 400 15.06 -17.20 -0.13
C LEU A 400 16.10 -18.11 -0.78
N GLN A 401 16.47 -17.87 -2.03
CA GLN A 401 17.50 -18.66 -2.70
C GLN A 401 18.95 -18.29 -2.31
N GLN A 402 19.18 -17.07 -1.86
CA GLN A 402 20.55 -16.59 -1.58
C GLN A 402 20.87 -16.53 -0.09
N VAL A 403 19.87 -16.36 0.78
CA VAL A 403 20.10 -16.00 2.18
C VAL A 403 19.21 -16.83 3.11
N GLU A 404 19.83 -17.37 4.15
CA GLU A 404 19.16 -17.86 5.34
C GLU A 404 19.09 -16.74 6.38
N LEU A 405 17.91 -16.53 6.95
CA LEU A 405 17.67 -15.49 7.95
C LEU A 405 17.22 -16.12 9.26
N GLU A 406 17.83 -15.68 10.34
CA GLU A 406 17.47 -16.07 11.71
C GLU A 406 17.09 -14.83 12.53
N LEU A 407 15.98 -14.91 13.29
CA LEU A 407 15.57 -13.85 14.19
C LEU A 407 16.60 -13.63 15.29
N SER A 408 17.00 -12.40 15.50
CA SER A 408 17.77 -12.00 16.68
C SER A 408 16.92 -12.20 17.96
N PRO A 409 17.49 -12.73 19.05
CA PRO A 409 16.75 -12.87 20.30
C PRO A 409 16.36 -11.49 20.89
N ASP A 410 15.45 -11.51 21.85
CA ASP A 410 15.09 -10.36 22.69
C ASP A 410 14.60 -9.14 21.90
N GLN A 411 13.66 -9.33 20.99
CA GLN A 411 13.03 -8.25 20.22
C GLN A 411 11.50 -8.33 20.23
N ASP A 412 10.84 -7.19 20.13
CA ASP A 412 9.38 -7.10 19.93
C ASP A 412 9.06 -7.15 18.43
N VAL A 413 8.60 -8.31 17.96
CA VAL A 413 8.14 -8.53 16.60
C VAL A 413 6.65 -8.23 16.40
N SER A 414 5.94 -7.71 17.40
CA SER A 414 4.56 -7.25 17.25
C SER A 414 4.48 -6.09 16.27
N LEU A 415 3.28 -5.87 15.70
CA LEU A 415 3.11 -4.87 14.66
C LEU A 415 2.69 -3.51 15.23
N GLN A 416 3.33 -2.46 14.77
CA GLN A 416 2.77 -1.11 14.77
C GLN A 416 1.90 -0.97 13.52
N LEU A 417 0.61 -0.64 13.68
CA LEU A 417 -0.34 -0.67 12.57
C LEU A 417 -0.45 0.65 11.77
N ILE A 418 0.01 1.75 12.32
CA ILE A 418 -0.12 3.09 11.71
C ILE A 418 1.28 3.70 11.52
N PRO A 419 1.58 4.27 10.32
CA PRO A 419 0.73 4.46 9.14
C PRO A 419 0.42 3.18 8.37
N SER A 420 1.33 2.21 8.36
CA SER A 420 1.20 0.89 7.76
C SER A 420 1.77 -0.18 8.69
N PRO A 421 1.27 -1.41 8.70
CA PRO A 421 1.78 -2.48 9.55
C PRO A 421 3.30 -2.67 9.39
N THR A 422 4.03 -2.57 10.49
CA THR A 422 5.49 -2.73 10.49
C THR A 422 5.95 -3.35 11.82
N PRO A 423 6.90 -4.32 11.82
CA PRO A 423 7.47 -4.87 13.05
C PRO A 423 8.13 -3.78 13.92
N ARG A 424 7.86 -3.80 15.25
CA ARG A 424 8.28 -2.73 16.16
C ARG A 424 9.79 -2.55 16.24
N ASP A 425 10.54 -3.62 16.47
CA ASP A 425 12.00 -3.58 16.61
C ASP A 425 12.72 -3.76 15.26
N SER A 426 12.09 -3.30 14.18
CA SER A 426 12.63 -3.35 12.82
C SER A 426 12.96 -4.76 12.32
N LEU A 427 12.45 -5.81 12.96
CA LEU A 427 12.69 -7.21 12.59
C LEU A 427 14.20 -7.49 12.44
N ARG A 428 14.93 -7.50 13.56
CA ARG A 428 16.38 -7.71 13.57
C ARG A 428 16.71 -9.17 13.28
N VAL A 429 17.60 -9.40 12.32
CA VAL A 429 17.99 -10.72 11.85
C VAL A 429 19.50 -10.88 11.74
N HIS A 430 19.95 -12.12 11.81
CA HIS A 430 21.26 -12.55 11.32
C HIS A 430 21.09 -13.22 9.96
N ALA A 431 22.06 -13.05 9.07
CA ALA A 431 22.02 -13.58 7.72
C ALA A 431 23.23 -14.47 7.46
N THR A 432 23.01 -15.61 6.83
CA THR A 432 24.03 -16.51 6.33
C THR A 432 23.73 -16.90 4.89
N ALA A 433 24.74 -17.35 4.16
CA ALA A 433 24.50 -17.82 2.80
C ALA A 433 23.63 -19.07 2.82
N ASN A 434 22.66 -19.15 1.91
CA ASN A 434 21.94 -20.38 1.65
C ASN A 434 22.88 -21.36 0.95
N HIS A 435 22.98 -22.58 1.47
CA HIS A 435 23.94 -23.62 1.01
C HIS A 435 23.28 -24.78 0.25
N GLU A 436 21.94 -24.67 -0.04
CA GLU A 436 21.23 -25.72 -0.79
C GLU A 436 21.15 -25.46 -2.30
#